data_4f53ddbdb82a1f2a90cbfcd985ceb0d8
#
_entry.id   4f53ddbdb82a1f2a90cbfcd985ceb0d8
#
_cell.length_a   1.000
_cell.length_b   1.000
_cell.length_c   1.000
_cell.angle_alpha   90.00
_cell.angle_beta   90.00
_cell.angle_gamma   90.00
#
_symmetry.space_group_name_H-M   'P 1'
#
loop_
_entity.id
_entity.type
_entity.pdbx_description
1 polymer ?
#
loop_
_entity_poly.entity_id
_entity_poly.type
_entity_poly.pdbx_seq_one_letter_code
_entity_poly.pdbx_strand_id
1 'polypeptide(L)'
;MFDVIVIGGGPGGYLAAERAGHAGLSVLLIEKRVLGGVCLNEGCIPSKTLLHSAKIYDYARHGEVYGVTTKGATLDHSAVIARKNKVVQTLVSGIKALMKANKVKVITGTATIVDTHHVKVNNEVHEGKRLIIATGSEPMIPPIDGVADGIKGGFVLTNREILDLQEVPKNLVVVGGGVIGLEMASYFNSAGSKVTVIEMLPKIAGATDADISTILMDNYTKKGIEFKLNAQVTAIKDGSVHFDGNKETADGRRQTAADKVLLSIGRKAVTAGFGLENTGVLLERGAIVTDRHCLTNVPNIYAVGDVNGKYMLAHVAYREAEVAVNHILGKRDIMRYDAVPSVIYTSPEVAGVGKTEATAAEKGIECEVAKVPMMYSGRYVAENAVTDGICKVLVNKKDRTVIGVHMIGSYVSEMIVSACTMIEMQMRAEDVQKIIFPHPTVSEIMREAVFKL
;
A
#
# COMPACT_ATOMS: atom_id res chain seq x y z
N MET A 1 -19.31 -29.17 -10.53
CA MET A 1 -17.97 -28.78 -11.02
C MET A 1 -18.00 -27.30 -11.44
N PHE A 2 -17.07 -26.48 -11.00
CA PHE A 2 -16.90 -25.07 -11.39
C PHE A 2 -15.79 -24.95 -12.45
N ASP A 3 -15.84 -23.92 -13.29
CA ASP A 3 -14.71 -23.62 -14.19
C ASP A 3 -13.54 -23.03 -13.39
N VAL A 4 -13.85 -22.21 -12.38
CA VAL A 4 -12.85 -21.58 -11.50
C VAL A 4 -13.32 -21.58 -10.04
N ILE A 5 -12.44 -22.01 -9.12
CA ILE A 5 -12.60 -21.78 -7.68
C ILE A 5 -11.55 -20.77 -7.25
N VAL A 6 -12.00 -19.68 -6.61
CA VAL A 6 -11.13 -18.61 -6.06
C VAL A 6 -11.11 -18.72 -4.55
N ILE A 7 -9.92 -18.77 -3.96
CA ILE A 7 -9.71 -18.87 -2.50
C ILE A 7 -9.18 -17.54 -1.99
N GLY A 8 -10.03 -16.81 -1.26
CA GLY A 8 -9.79 -15.47 -0.75
C GLY A 8 -10.53 -14.39 -1.53
N GLY A 9 -11.26 -13.53 -0.82
CA GLY A 9 -12.12 -12.48 -1.36
C GLY A 9 -11.52 -11.08 -1.28
N GLY A 10 -10.18 -10.97 -1.22
CA GLY A 10 -9.44 -9.71 -1.30
C GLY A 10 -9.38 -9.16 -2.74
N PRO A 11 -8.64 -8.05 -2.99
CA PRO A 11 -8.56 -7.39 -4.30
C PRO A 11 -8.30 -8.33 -5.48
N GLY A 12 -7.30 -9.19 -5.39
CA GLY A 12 -7.03 -10.19 -6.43
C GLY A 12 -8.17 -11.19 -6.61
N GLY A 13 -8.73 -11.68 -5.49
CA GLY A 13 -9.76 -12.73 -5.54
C GLY A 13 -11.10 -12.25 -6.05
N TYR A 14 -11.65 -11.15 -5.51
CA TYR A 14 -12.96 -10.68 -5.98
C TYR A 14 -12.90 -10.18 -7.42
N LEU A 15 -11.78 -9.56 -7.85
CA LEU A 15 -11.64 -9.14 -9.24
C LEU A 15 -11.50 -10.35 -10.18
N ALA A 16 -10.69 -11.35 -9.82
CA ALA A 16 -10.60 -12.59 -10.61
C ALA A 16 -11.97 -13.26 -10.76
N ALA A 17 -12.73 -13.36 -9.66
CA ALA A 17 -14.06 -13.93 -9.67
C ALA A 17 -15.04 -13.13 -10.54
N GLU A 18 -15.01 -11.81 -10.44
CA GLU A 18 -15.81 -10.91 -11.27
C GLU A 18 -15.49 -11.07 -12.76
N ARG A 19 -14.20 -10.96 -13.13
CA ARG A 19 -13.77 -11.07 -14.54
C ARG A 19 -14.09 -12.44 -15.14
N ALA A 20 -13.89 -13.52 -14.37
CA ALA A 20 -14.23 -14.87 -14.81
C ALA A 20 -15.75 -15.05 -14.98
N GLY A 21 -16.56 -14.57 -14.02
CA GLY A 21 -18.02 -14.61 -14.10
C GLY A 21 -18.56 -13.75 -15.25
N HIS A 22 -18.02 -12.56 -15.46
CA HIS A 22 -18.34 -11.68 -16.60
C HIS A 22 -18.07 -12.37 -17.95
N ALA A 23 -17.01 -13.17 -18.02
CA ALA A 23 -16.66 -13.95 -19.21
C ALA A 23 -17.53 -15.21 -19.40
N GLY A 24 -18.53 -15.45 -18.54
CA GLY A 24 -19.47 -16.56 -18.63
C GLY A 24 -19.00 -17.86 -17.98
N LEU A 25 -17.88 -17.85 -17.25
CA LEU A 25 -17.42 -19.01 -16.49
C LEU A 25 -18.27 -19.24 -15.24
N SER A 26 -18.42 -20.50 -14.84
CA SER A 26 -19.00 -20.83 -13.54
C SER A 26 -17.94 -20.67 -12.43
N VAL A 27 -18.21 -19.76 -11.49
CA VAL A 27 -17.22 -19.34 -10.48
C VAL A 27 -17.72 -19.60 -9.07
N LEU A 28 -16.87 -20.19 -8.23
CA LEU A 28 -17.00 -20.24 -6.78
C LEU A 28 -15.93 -19.35 -6.14
N LEU A 29 -16.34 -18.38 -5.32
CA LEU A 29 -15.47 -17.56 -4.48
C LEU A 29 -15.64 -17.95 -3.02
N ILE A 30 -14.56 -18.32 -2.34
CA ILE A 30 -14.57 -18.69 -0.92
C ILE A 30 -13.81 -17.62 -0.14
N GLU A 31 -14.49 -17.01 0.83
CA GLU A 31 -13.90 -16.01 1.73
C GLU A 31 -14.15 -16.40 3.19
N LYS A 32 -13.08 -16.44 4.00
CA LYS A 32 -13.18 -16.85 5.41
C LYS A 32 -13.78 -15.81 6.33
N ARG A 33 -13.78 -14.53 5.95
CA ARG A 33 -14.22 -13.40 6.80
C ARG A 33 -15.21 -12.51 6.06
N VAL A 34 -14.72 -11.47 5.40
CA VAL A 34 -15.54 -10.47 4.71
C VAL A 34 -14.93 -10.17 3.35
N LEU A 35 -15.77 -10.09 2.31
CA LEU A 35 -15.35 -9.65 0.98
C LEU A 35 -14.65 -8.30 1.02
N GLY A 36 -13.67 -8.11 0.13
CA GLY A 36 -12.84 -6.91 0.08
C GLY A 36 -11.46 -7.10 0.70
N GLY A 37 -11.27 -8.15 1.51
CA GLY A 37 -9.98 -8.52 2.12
C GLY A 37 -9.39 -7.40 2.98
N VAL A 38 -8.07 -7.41 3.13
CA VAL A 38 -7.34 -6.42 3.94
C VAL A 38 -7.55 -5.00 3.41
N CYS A 39 -7.47 -4.79 2.10
CA CYS A 39 -7.53 -3.45 1.51
C CYS A 39 -8.84 -2.69 1.86
N LEU A 40 -10.01 -3.30 1.68
CA LEU A 40 -11.27 -2.64 1.98
C LEU A 40 -11.59 -2.58 3.47
N ASN A 41 -11.21 -3.60 4.24
CA ASN A 41 -11.66 -3.74 5.63
C ASN A 41 -10.63 -3.25 6.65
N GLU A 42 -9.32 -3.42 6.40
CA GLU A 42 -8.25 -3.30 7.39
C GLU A 42 -6.99 -2.62 6.82
N GLY A 43 -7.10 -1.89 5.70
CA GLY A 43 -5.95 -1.30 5.01
C GLY A 43 -6.28 -0.04 4.24
N CYS A 44 -6.28 -0.12 2.91
CA CYS A 44 -6.32 1.03 2.00
C CYS A 44 -7.47 2.00 2.32
N ILE A 45 -8.69 1.53 2.29
CA ILE A 45 -9.88 2.39 2.39
C ILE A 45 -10.07 2.98 3.80
N PRO A 46 -9.99 2.18 4.87
CA PRO A 46 -10.01 2.74 6.22
C PRO A 46 -8.95 3.81 6.43
N SER A 47 -7.68 3.52 6.07
CA SER A 47 -6.58 4.48 6.23
C SER A 47 -6.82 5.79 5.48
N LYS A 48 -7.24 5.72 4.20
CA LYS A 48 -7.50 6.92 3.39
C LYS A 48 -8.70 7.71 3.91
N THR A 49 -9.66 7.03 4.52
CA THR A 49 -10.80 7.71 5.17
C THR A 49 -10.35 8.51 6.40
N LEU A 50 -9.47 7.93 7.24
CA LEU A 50 -8.90 8.62 8.38
C LEU A 50 -8.02 9.80 7.94
N LEU A 51 -7.10 9.55 7.01
CA LEU A 51 -6.17 10.58 6.49
C LEU A 51 -6.91 11.76 5.85
N HIS A 52 -8.01 11.51 5.13
CA HIS A 52 -8.83 12.58 4.57
C HIS A 52 -9.49 13.43 5.66
N SER A 53 -9.99 12.81 6.73
CA SER A 53 -10.54 13.55 7.87
C SER A 53 -9.47 14.40 8.57
N ALA A 54 -8.26 13.87 8.76
CA ALA A 54 -7.12 14.62 9.27
C ALA A 54 -6.75 15.81 8.38
N LYS A 55 -6.72 15.61 7.05
CA LYS A 55 -6.44 16.68 6.08
C LYS A 55 -7.45 17.83 6.17
N ILE A 56 -8.74 17.52 6.28
CA ILE A 56 -9.79 18.54 6.48
C ILE A 56 -9.58 19.27 7.81
N TYR A 57 -9.26 18.54 8.86
CA TYR A 57 -9.01 19.12 10.18
C TYR A 57 -7.80 20.07 10.18
N ASP A 58 -6.70 19.65 9.54
CA ASP A 58 -5.50 20.48 9.41
C ASP A 58 -5.79 21.76 8.60
N TYR A 59 -6.55 21.70 7.52
CA TYR A 59 -7.01 22.88 6.78
C TYR A 59 -7.88 23.81 7.63
N ALA A 60 -8.79 23.25 8.44
CA ALA A 60 -9.63 24.05 9.32
C ALA A 60 -8.81 24.74 10.44
N ARG A 61 -7.73 24.12 10.91
CA ARG A 61 -6.83 24.69 11.95
C ARG A 61 -5.91 25.78 11.41
N HIS A 62 -5.50 25.68 10.16
CA HIS A 62 -4.51 26.53 9.52
C HIS A 62 -5.07 27.29 8.31
N GLY A 63 -6.38 27.57 8.33
CA GLY A 63 -7.08 28.24 7.23
C GLY A 63 -6.68 29.70 7.03
N GLU A 64 -6.10 30.35 8.07
CA GLU A 64 -5.72 31.76 8.04
C GLU A 64 -4.73 32.07 6.92
N VAL A 65 -3.85 31.16 6.53
CA VAL A 65 -2.92 31.35 5.41
C VAL A 65 -3.64 31.47 4.06
N TYR A 66 -4.89 31.02 3.99
CA TYR A 66 -5.78 31.13 2.83
C TYR A 66 -6.87 32.19 3.02
N GLY A 67 -6.78 33.00 4.08
CA GLY A 67 -7.79 34.01 4.41
C GLY A 67 -9.07 33.45 5.04
N VAL A 68 -9.06 32.19 5.48
CA VAL A 68 -10.20 31.53 6.12
C VAL A 68 -10.01 31.45 7.62
N THR A 69 -10.79 32.21 8.39
CA THR A 69 -10.76 32.20 9.85
C THR A 69 -11.87 31.30 10.40
N THR A 70 -11.52 30.36 11.29
CA THR A 70 -12.44 29.49 12.01
C THR A 70 -12.47 29.88 13.50
N LYS A 71 -13.62 29.69 14.17
CA LYS A 71 -13.75 29.90 15.63
C LYS A 71 -13.24 28.71 16.45
N GLY A 72 -12.27 28.00 15.95
CA GLY A 72 -11.75 26.74 16.47
C GLY A 72 -12.28 25.55 15.66
N ALA A 73 -11.45 24.54 15.54
CA ALA A 73 -11.80 23.27 14.96
C ALA A 73 -11.49 22.16 15.97
N THR A 74 -12.37 21.16 16.05
CA THR A 74 -12.16 19.97 16.86
C THR A 74 -12.27 18.73 15.99
N LEU A 75 -11.45 17.74 16.23
CA LEU A 75 -11.55 16.44 15.56
C LEU A 75 -12.28 15.48 16.51
N ASP A 76 -13.52 15.10 16.14
CA ASP A 76 -14.25 14.04 16.82
C ASP A 76 -13.81 12.69 16.25
N HIS A 77 -12.89 12.04 16.97
CA HIS A 77 -12.32 10.76 16.53
C HIS A 77 -13.39 9.65 16.42
N SER A 78 -14.39 9.65 17.30
CA SER A 78 -15.45 8.63 17.26
C SER A 78 -16.33 8.79 16.00
N ALA A 79 -16.61 10.04 15.60
CA ALA A 79 -17.31 10.34 14.36
C ALA A 79 -16.46 9.98 13.12
N VAL A 80 -15.13 10.15 13.17
CA VAL A 80 -14.22 9.70 12.10
C VAL A 80 -14.25 8.19 11.95
N ILE A 81 -14.22 7.43 13.05
CA ILE A 81 -14.32 5.96 13.04
C ILE A 81 -15.69 5.51 12.51
N ALA A 82 -16.76 6.13 12.95
CA ALA A 82 -18.11 5.83 12.44
C ALA A 82 -18.22 6.08 10.93
N ARG A 83 -17.68 7.21 10.43
CA ARG A 83 -17.60 7.51 9.00
C ARG A 83 -16.79 6.44 8.24
N LYS A 84 -15.62 6.07 8.75
CA LYS A 84 -14.77 5.01 8.18
C LYS A 84 -15.56 3.70 8.03
N ASN A 85 -16.26 3.27 9.07
CA ASN A 85 -17.06 2.05 9.05
C ASN A 85 -18.17 2.10 7.99
N LYS A 86 -18.85 3.25 7.84
CA LYS A 86 -19.87 3.46 6.80
C LYS A 86 -19.28 3.36 5.39
N VAL A 87 -18.12 3.96 5.15
CA VAL A 87 -17.41 3.90 3.85
C VAL A 87 -17.06 2.45 3.52
N VAL A 88 -16.46 1.72 4.45
CA VAL A 88 -16.12 0.30 4.28
C VAL A 88 -17.36 -0.52 3.96
N GLN A 89 -18.43 -0.37 4.73
CA GLN A 89 -19.70 -1.08 4.52
C GLN A 89 -20.29 -0.82 3.12
N THR A 90 -20.27 0.43 2.66
CA THR A 90 -20.73 0.81 1.33
C THR A 90 -19.97 0.07 0.24
N LEU A 91 -18.64 0.04 0.33
CA LEU A 91 -17.80 -0.61 -0.69
C LEU A 91 -17.91 -2.14 -0.64
N VAL A 92 -17.95 -2.73 0.54
CA VAL A 92 -18.19 -4.18 0.70
C VAL A 92 -19.54 -4.59 0.12
N SER A 93 -20.59 -3.76 0.31
CA SER A 93 -21.89 -3.99 -0.28
C SER A 93 -21.85 -3.91 -1.81
N GLY A 94 -21.06 -2.98 -2.36
CA GLY A 94 -20.79 -2.88 -3.79
C GLY A 94 -20.14 -4.16 -4.35
N ILE A 95 -19.13 -4.70 -3.65
CA ILE A 95 -18.49 -5.97 -4.07
C ILE A 95 -19.49 -7.13 -4.05
N LYS A 96 -20.35 -7.22 -3.01
CA LYS A 96 -21.41 -8.26 -2.96
C LYS A 96 -22.37 -8.15 -4.15
N ALA A 97 -22.79 -6.93 -4.48
CA ALA A 97 -23.65 -6.68 -5.64
C ALA A 97 -22.96 -7.07 -6.96
N LEU A 98 -21.66 -6.75 -7.09
CA LEU A 98 -20.84 -7.09 -8.26
C LEU A 98 -20.73 -8.63 -8.44
N MET A 99 -20.48 -9.36 -7.35
CA MET A 99 -20.48 -10.84 -7.39
C MET A 99 -21.82 -11.40 -7.87
N LYS A 100 -22.93 -10.87 -7.32
CA LYS A 100 -24.27 -11.28 -7.72
C LYS A 100 -24.56 -10.98 -9.21
N ALA A 101 -24.19 -9.79 -9.68
CA ALA A 101 -24.40 -9.37 -11.07
C ALA A 101 -23.66 -10.28 -12.07
N ASN A 102 -22.48 -10.78 -11.70
CA ASN A 102 -21.66 -11.68 -12.50
C ASN A 102 -21.90 -13.17 -12.19
N LYS A 103 -22.99 -13.50 -11.49
CA LYS A 103 -23.41 -14.89 -11.16
C LYS A 103 -22.33 -15.70 -10.41
N VAL A 104 -21.45 -15.04 -9.68
CA VAL A 104 -20.43 -15.68 -8.84
C VAL A 104 -21.10 -16.28 -7.60
N LYS A 105 -20.91 -17.58 -7.37
CA LYS A 105 -21.31 -18.21 -6.11
C LYS A 105 -20.30 -17.84 -5.03
N VAL A 106 -20.74 -17.20 -3.96
CA VAL A 106 -19.89 -16.83 -2.82
C VAL A 106 -20.23 -17.72 -1.63
N ILE A 107 -19.21 -18.34 -1.03
CA ILE A 107 -19.35 -19.08 0.23
C ILE A 107 -18.44 -18.43 1.28
N THR A 108 -19.04 -18.08 2.42
CA THR A 108 -18.27 -17.67 3.60
C THR A 108 -17.85 -18.90 4.39
N GLY A 109 -16.54 -19.06 4.57
CA GLY A 109 -15.95 -20.17 5.29
C GLY A 109 -14.46 -20.34 5.00
N THR A 110 -13.79 -21.12 5.82
CA THR A 110 -12.38 -21.45 5.62
C THR A 110 -12.27 -22.56 4.56
N ALA A 111 -11.59 -22.24 3.45
CA ALA A 111 -11.27 -23.22 2.43
C ALA A 111 -10.15 -24.16 2.90
N THR A 112 -10.23 -25.42 2.51
CA THR A 112 -9.14 -26.38 2.61
C THR A 112 -8.97 -27.07 1.24
N ILE A 113 -7.81 -26.92 0.64
CA ILE A 113 -7.48 -27.62 -0.61
C ILE A 113 -7.28 -29.11 -0.30
N VAL A 114 -8.05 -29.96 -0.94
CA VAL A 114 -7.94 -31.42 -0.79
C VAL A 114 -6.92 -31.98 -1.77
N ASP A 115 -6.99 -31.52 -3.01
CA ASP A 115 -6.05 -31.81 -4.10
C ASP A 115 -6.08 -30.67 -5.14
N THR A 116 -5.49 -30.89 -6.32
CA THR A 116 -5.37 -29.87 -7.37
C THR A 116 -6.70 -29.44 -8.00
N HIS A 117 -7.80 -30.13 -7.71
CA HIS A 117 -9.14 -29.88 -8.27
C HIS A 117 -10.24 -29.73 -7.21
N HIS A 118 -9.99 -30.17 -5.97
CA HIS A 118 -11.02 -30.22 -4.94
C HIS A 118 -10.70 -29.31 -3.77
N VAL A 119 -11.69 -28.50 -3.41
CA VAL A 119 -11.62 -27.58 -2.27
C VAL A 119 -12.81 -27.86 -1.34
N LYS A 120 -12.52 -28.09 -0.06
CA LYS A 120 -13.51 -28.27 0.99
C LYS A 120 -13.80 -26.94 1.67
N VAL A 121 -15.07 -26.60 1.88
CA VAL A 121 -15.54 -25.50 2.71
C VAL A 121 -16.86 -25.89 3.39
N ASN A 122 -17.04 -25.56 4.65
CA ASN A 122 -18.27 -25.87 5.44
C ASN A 122 -18.72 -27.34 5.31
N ASN A 123 -17.77 -28.29 5.35
CA ASN A 123 -17.97 -29.72 5.19
C ASN A 123 -18.40 -30.21 3.78
N GLU A 124 -18.55 -29.32 2.82
CA GLU A 124 -18.80 -29.69 1.42
C GLU A 124 -17.53 -29.63 0.60
N VAL A 125 -17.36 -30.58 -0.31
CA VAL A 125 -16.26 -30.63 -1.28
C VAL A 125 -16.77 -30.10 -2.63
N HIS A 126 -16.07 -29.13 -3.18
CA HIS A 126 -16.36 -28.53 -4.47
C HIS A 126 -15.24 -28.84 -5.46
N GLU A 127 -15.61 -29.22 -6.67
CA GLU A 127 -14.70 -29.53 -7.77
C GLU A 127 -14.55 -28.32 -8.70
N GLY A 128 -13.31 -27.99 -9.08
CA GLY A 128 -12.96 -26.91 -10.00
C GLY A 128 -11.94 -27.32 -11.06
N LYS A 129 -12.14 -26.88 -12.30
CA LYS A 129 -11.15 -27.07 -13.38
C LYS A 129 -9.88 -26.29 -13.13
N ARG A 130 -9.97 -25.11 -12.47
CA ARG A 130 -8.89 -24.22 -12.16
C ARG A 130 -9.05 -23.69 -10.74
N LEU A 131 -7.93 -23.50 -10.05
CA LEU A 131 -7.87 -22.84 -8.74
C LEU A 131 -7.12 -21.51 -8.87
N ILE A 132 -7.64 -20.44 -8.25
CA ILE A 132 -6.93 -19.16 -8.06
C ILE A 132 -6.74 -18.95 -6.57
N ILE A 133 -5.49 -18.95 -6.12
CA ILE A 133 -5.12 -18.71 -4.74
C ILE A 133 -4.91 -17.20 -4.56
N ALA A 134 -5.75 -16.57 -3.76
CA ALA A 134 -5.76 -15.14 -3.47
C ALA A 134 -5.84 -14.88 -1.95
N THR A 135 -5.17 -15.71 -1.16
CA THR A 135 -5.19 -15.71 0.31
C THR A 135 -4.53 -14.51 0.96
N GLY A 136 -3.78 -13.74 0.15
CA GLY A 136 -3.21 -12.46 0.55
C GLY A 136 -2.04 -12.56 1.54
N SER A 137 -2.00 -11.63 2.48
CA SER A 137 -0.93 -11.50 3.48
C SER A 137 -1.47 -11.16 4.86
N GLU A 138 -0.63 -11.33 5.88
CA GLU A 138 -0.89 -10.93 7.26
C GLU A 138 0.29 -10.11 7.83
N PRO A 139 0.10 -9.31 8.89
CA PRO A 139 1.19 -8.58 9.53
C PRO A 139 2.29 -9.53 10.00
N MET A 140 3.55 -9.12 9.87
CA MET A 140 4.67 -9.81 10.50
C MET A 140 4.66 -9.53 12.00
N ILE A 141 4.67 -10.59 12.80
CA ILE A 141 4.81 -10.50 14.26
C ILE A 141 6.20 -11.04 14.62
N PRO A 142 7.12 -10.17 15.03
CA PRO A 142 8.49 -10.58 15.37
C PRO A 142 8.52 -11.25 16.74
N PRO A 143 9.48 -12.14 17.00
CA PRO A 143 9.69 -12.76 18.30
C PRO A 143 10.45 -11.81 19.25
N ILE A 144 9.94 -10.60 19.44
CA ILE A 144 10.47 -9.58 20.34
C ILE A 144 9.76 -9.74 21.70
N ASP A 145 10.53 -9.61 22.77
CA ASP A 145 10.00 -9.70 24.15
C ASP A 145 8.87 -8.69 24.39
N GLY A 146 7.75 -9.18 24.93
CA GLY A 146 6.55 -8.40 25.23
C GLY A 146 5.61 -8.15 24.04
N VAL A 147 5.98 -8.46 22.79
CA VAL A 147 5.11 -8.23 21.62
C VAL A 147 3.86 -9.11 21.66
N ALA A 148 4.00 -10.39 21.89
CA ALA A 148 2.86 -11.32 21.90
C ALA A 148 1.86 -10.97 23.02
N ASP A 149 2.35 -10.71 24.21
CA ASP A 149 1.52 -10.31 25.36
C ASP A 149 0.92 -8.91 25.15
N GLY A 150 1.67 -7.99 24.56
CA GLY A 150 1.19 -6.67 24.20
C GLY A 150 0.04 -6.71 23.19
N ILE A 151 0.10 -7.59 22.18
CA ILE A 151 -0.99 -7.80 21.21
C ILE A 151 -2.22 -8.37 21.95
N LYS A 152 -2.03 -9.39 22.76
CA LYS A 152 -3.12 -10.01 23.53
C LYS A 152 -3.79 -9.02 24.50
N GLY A 153 -3.00 -8.14 25.11
CA GLY A 153 -3.46 -7.09 26.02
C GLY A 153 -3.97 -5.82 25.32
N GLY A 154 -3.89 -5.71 23.98
CA GLY A 154 -4.30 -4.52 23.24
C GLY A 154 -3.39 -3.29 23.45
N PHE A 155 -2.17 -3.47 23.93
CA PHE A 155 -1.13 -2.44 24.02
C PHE A 155 -0.36 -2.31 22.70
N VAL A 156 0.01 -3.44 22.09
CA VAL A 156 0.59 -3.52 20.76
C VAL A 156 -0.52 -3.79 19.74
N LEU A 157 -0.57 -2.97 18.71
CA LEU A 157 -1.60 -2.98 17.66
C LEU A 157 -0.96 -3.29 16.32
N THR A 158 -1.69 -3.96 15.45
CA THR A 158 -1.36 -4.08 14.03
C THR A 158 -2.17 -3.08 13.20
N ASN A 159 -2.06 -3.15 11.87
CA ASN A 159 -2.88 -2.35 10.95
C ASN A 159 -4.38 -2.52 11.21
N ARG A 160 -4.80 -3.65 11.75
CA ARG A 160 -6.21 -3.97 12.00
C ARG A 160 -6.75 -3.21 13.20
N GLU A 161 -6.11 -3.37 14.34
CA GLU A 161 -6.57 -2.81 15.61
C GLU A 161 -6.43 -1.29 15.66
N ILE A 162 -5.35 -0.73 15.06
CA ILE A 162 -5.13 0.72 15.04
C ILE A 162 -6.22 1.47 14.28
N LEU A 163 -6.79 0.86 13.21
CA LEU A 163 -7.85 1.45 12.40
C LEU A 163 -9.23 1.43 13.08
N ASP A 164 -9.37 0.63 14.15
CA ASP A 164 -10.60 0.55 14.96
C ASP A 164 -10.42 1.09 16.39
N LEU A 165 -9.28 1.71 16.67
CA LEU A 165 -9.00 2.31 17.98
C LEU A 165 -10.02 3.41 18.26
N GLN A 166 -10.64 3.36 19.46
CA GLN A 166 -11.75 4.27 19.80
C GLN A 166 -11.28 5.60 20.38
N GLU A 167 -10.09 5.63 20.96
CA GLU A 167 -9.51 6.80 21.59
C GLU A 167 -8.15 7.13 20.97
N VAL A 168 -7.86 8.41 20.85
CA VAL A 168 -6.56 8.89 20.39
C VAL A 168 -5.55 8.75 21.54
N PRO A 169 -4.50 7.93 21.41
CA PRO A 169 -3.48 7.79 22.45
C PRO A 169 -2.69 9.09 22.58
N LYS A 170 -2.29 9.47 23.78
CA LYS A 170 -1.43 10.65 24.00
C LYS A 170 -0.04 10.43 23.39
N ASN A 171 0.53 9.24 23.59
CA ASN A 171 1.83 8.84 23.07
C ASN A 171 1.67 7.57 22.21
N LEU A 172 1.91 7.69 20.92
CA LEU A 172 1.92 6.58 19.98
C LEU A 172 3.36 6.30 19.54
N VAL A 173 3.84 5.08 19.76
CA VAL A 173 5.10 4.62 19.17
C VAL A 173 4.78 3.74 17.97
N VAL A 174 5.38 4.07 16.83
CA VAL A 174 5.26 3.32 15.57
C VAL A 174 6.57 2.57 15.35
N VAL A 175 6.51 1.24 15.36
CA VAL A 175 7.64 0.36 15.06
C VAL A 175 7.61 0.00 13.58
N GLY A 176 8.56 0.55 12.81
CA GLY A 176 8.66 0.45 11.36
C GLY A 176 8.21 1.73 10.63
N GLY A 177 9.16 2.36 9.93
CA GLY A 177 8.96 3.57 9.13
C GLY A 177 8.51 3.31 7.69
N GLY A 178 7.79 2.21 7.45
CA GLY A 178 7.18 1.88 6.16
C GLY A 178 5.86 2.64 5.93
N VAL A 179 5.22 2.36 4.76
CA VAL A 179 4.01 3.08 4.30
C VAL A 179 2.90 3.09 5.35
N ILE A 180 2.56 1.93 5.93
CA ILE A 180 1.48 1.81 6.92
C ILE A 180 1.79 2.63 8.17
N GLY A 181 3.02 2.51 8.68
CA GLY A 181 3.47 3.25 9.86
C GLY A 181 3.43 4.75 9.65
N LEU A 182 3.91 5.23 8.51
CA LEU A 182 3.94 6.67 8.19
C LEU A 182 2.53 7.26 7.97
N GLU A 183 1.62 6.52 7.34
CA GLU A 183 0.22 6.97 7.19
C GLU A 183 -0.49 7.08 8.55
N MET A 184 -0.31 6.10 9.44
CA MET A 184 -0.88 6.16 10.78
C MET A 184 -0.21 7.21 11.65
N ALA A 185 1.13 7.36 11.56
CA ALA A 185 1.85 8.45 12.20
C ALA A 185 1.28 9.82 11.81
N SER A 186 1.00 10.03 10.51
CA SER A 186 0.37 11.26 10.01
C SER A 186 -1.00 11.51 10.63
N TYR A 187 -1.87 10.49 10.59
CA TYR A 187 -3.23 10.62 11.12
C TYR A 187 -3.23 10.94 12.62
N PHE A 188 -2.53 10.13 13.42
CA PHE A 188 -2.55 10.28 14.87
C PHE A 188 -1.82 11.54 15.34
N ASN A 189 -0.79 11.98 14.62
CA ASN A 189 -0.17 13.28 14.88
C ASN A 189 -1.16 14.44 14.67
N SER A 190 -1.87 14.47 13.54
CA SER A 190 -2.94 15.47 13.29
C SER A 190 -4.06 15.37 14.33
N ALA A 191 -4.39 14.15 14.79
CA ALA A 191 -5.40 13.92 15.83
C ALA A 191 -4.95 14.32 17.25
N GLY A 192 -3.67 14.69 17.45
CA GLY A 192 -3.14 15.21 18.71
C GLY A 192 -2.23 14.27 19.49
N SER A 193 -1.88 13.10 18.96
CA SER A 193 -0.88 12.22 19.57
C SER A 193 0.54 12.80 19.41
N LYS A 194 1.37 12.65 20.45
CA LYS A 194 2.81 12.69 20.29
C LYS A 194 3.26 11.39 19.66
N VAL A 195 3.86 11.46 18.47
CA VAL A 195 4.23 10.28 17.68
C VAL A 195 5.73 10.13 17.61
N THR A 196 6.25 8.93 17.93
CA THR A 196 7.64 8.54 17.70
C THR A 196 7.67 7.34 16.75
N VAL A 197 8.42 7.46 15.66
CA VAL A 197 8.66 6.37 14.69
C VAL A 197 10.04 5.78 14.94
N ILE A 198 10.12 4.48 15.20
CA ILE A 198 11.37 3.73 15.37
C ILE A 198 11.60 2.87 14.13
N GLU A 199 12.69 3.11 13.42
CA GLU A 199 13.03 2.43 12.17
C GLU A 199 14.46 1.87 12.23
N MET A 200 14.61 0.59 11.92
CA MET A 200 15.92 -0.08 11.94
C MET A 200 16.84 0.34 10.78
N LEU A 201 16.27 0.83 9.69
CA LEU A 201 17.00 1.29 8.52
C LEU A 201 17.44 2.76 8.67
N PRO A 202 18.41 3.22 7.85
CA PRO A 202 18.90 4.59 7.89
C PRO A 202 17.93 5.63 7.29
N LYS A 203 16.82 5.20 6.67
CA LYS A 203 15.81 6.07 6.07
C LYS A 203 14.40 5.50 6.22
N ILE A 204 13.39 6.34 6.17
CA ILE A 204 11.97 5.98 6.16
C ILE A 204 11.49 5.63 4.74
N ALA A 205 10.25 5.17 4.64
CA ALA A 205 9.53 4.89 3.38
C ALA A 205 10.17 3.81 2.48
N GLY A 206 11.00 2.93 3.04
CA GLY A 206 11.51 1.72 2.38
C GLY A 206 12.22 2.00 1.04
N ALA A 207 11.69 1.44 -0.07
CA ALA A 207 12.24 1.55 -1.41
C ALA A 207 12.00 2.89 -2.12
N THR A 208 11.32 3.85 -1.49
CA THR A 208 11.10 5.21 -2.02
C THR A 208 12.45 5.89 -2.33
N ASP A 209 12.47 6.72 -3.36
CA ASP A 209 13.64 7.54 -3.72
C ASP A 209 14.18 8.31 -2.50
N ALA A 210 15.51 8.42 -2.40
CA ALA A 210 16.17 8.97 -1.21
C ALA A 210 15.83 10.44 -0.97
N ASP A 211 15.77 11.27 -2.02
CA ASP A 211 15.40 12.68 -1.90
C ASP A 211 13.96 12.83 -1.39
N ILE A 212 13.05 12.04 -1.97
CA ILE A 212 11.64 12.02 -1.58
C ILE A 212 11.48 11.61 -0.11
N SER A 213 12.18 10.55 0.30
CA SER A 213 12.17 10.07 1.69
C SER A 213 12.68 11.12 2.67
N THR A 214 13.74 11.85 2.31
CA THR A 214 14.31 12.93 3.13
C THR A 214 13.32 14.07 3.29
N ILE A 215 12.74 14.56 2.19
CA ILE A 215 11.75 15.66 2.24
C ILE A 215 10.52 15.26 3.07
N LEU A 216 10.05 14.01 2.96
CA LEU A 216 8.92 13.52 3.77
C LEU A 216 9.27 13.54 5.26
N MET A 217 10.46 13.05 5.62
CA MET A 217 10.92 13.01 7.00
C MET A 217 11.04 14.43 7.59
N ASP A 218 11.60 15.36 6.82
CA ASP A 218 11.74 16.77 7.25
C ASP A 218 10.37 17.43 7.48
N ASN A 219 9.40 17.17 6.58
CA ASN A 219 8.02 17.65 6.75
C ASN A 219 7.38 17.09 8.03
N TYR A 220 7.57 15.82 8.30
CA TYR A 220 7.03 15.16 9.48
C TYR A 220 7.69 15.65 10.77
N THR A 221 9.00 15.86 10.74
CA THR A 221 9.75 16.42 11.87
C THR A 221 9.26 17.84 12.20
N LYS A 222 9.03 18.69 11.18
CA LYS A 222 8.42 20.01 11.35
C LYS A 222 7.01 19.96 11.97
N LYS A 223 6.25 18.89 11.72
CA LYS A 223 4.94 18.63 12.33
C LYS A 223 5.03 18.01 13.72
N GLY A 224 6.23 17.77 14.26
CA GLY A 224 6.46 17.25 15.61
C GLY A 224 6.52 15.73 15.73
N ILE A 225 6.59 14.99 14.61
CA ILE A 225 6.84 13.54 14.64
C ILE A 225 8.34 13.31 14.88
N GLU A 226 8.65 12.50 15.87
CA GLU A 226 10.02 12.13 16.20
C GLU A 226 10.45 10.85 15.47
N PHE A 227 11.68 10.83 14.94
CA PHE A 227 12.26 9.67 14.25
C PHE A 227 13.48 9.13 14.99
N LYS A 228 13.52 7.81 15.20
CA LYS A 228 14.68 7.07 15.69
C LYS A 228 15.09 6.12 14.55
N LEU A 229 16.05 6.55 13.73
CA LEU A 229 16.60 5.73 12.63
C LEU A 229 17.81 4.92 13.10
N ASN A 230 18.13 3.85 12.38
CA ASN A 230 19.16 2.88 12.76
C ASN A 230 18.91 2.33 14.17
N ALA A 231 17.64 2.16 14.55
CA ALA A 231 17.19 1.76 15.88
C ALA A 231 16.37 0.47 15.80
N GLN A 232 16.89 -0.61 16.36
CA GLN A 232 16.24 -1.91 16.41
C GLN A 232 15.49 -2.08 17.72
N VAL A 233 14.18 -2.34 17.65
CA VAL A 233 13.38 -2.62 18.85
C VAL A 233 13.77 -3.97 19.42
N THR A 234 14.03 -4.01 20.74
CA THR A 234 14.50 -5.20 21.47
C THR A 234 13.47 -5.74 22.46
N ALA A 235 12.61 -4.87 23.02
CA ALA A 235 11.53 -5.28 23.93
C ALA A 235 10.40 -4.24 23.93
N ILE A 236 9.17 -4.70 24.25
CA ILE A 236 8.01 -3.85 24.49
C ILE A 236 7.40 -4.26 25.83
N LYS A 237 7.67 -3.48 26.88
CA LYS A 237 7.24 -3.78 28.24
C LYS A 237 7.17 -2.55 29.12
N ASP A 238 6.46 -2.66 30.23
CA ASP A 238 6.35 -1.60 31.25
C ASP A 238 5.92 -0.23 30.67
N GLY A 239 4.98 -0.24 29.69
CA GLY A 239 4.50 0.96 29.02
C GLY A 239 5.53 1.65 28.14
N SER A 240 6.59 0.94 27.72
CA SER A 240 7.70 1.51 26.95
C SER A 240 8.16 0.57 25.84
N VAL A 241 8.71 1.17 24.78
CA VAL A 241 9.42 0.47 23.72
C VAL A 241 10.92 0.65 23.92
N HIS A 242 11.64 -0.46 24.08
CA HIS A 242 13.09 -0.49 24.23
C HIS A 242 13.72 -0.79 22.87
N PHE A 243 14.85 -0.11 22.57
CA PHE A 243 15.53 -0.28 21.30
C PHE A 243 17.04 -0.05 21.41
N ASP A 244 17.82 -0.66 20.53
CA ASP A 244 19.25 -0.44 20.35
C ASP A 244 19.48 0.40 19.11
N GLY A 245 20.51 1.26 19.11
CA GLY A 245 20.85 2.12 17.97
C GLY A 245 22.17 2.85 18.16
N ASN A 246 22.71 3.39 17.07
CA ASN A 246 24.04 4.03 17.05
C ASN A 246 24.10 5.43 17.71
N LYS A 247 22.96 6.03 18.08
CA LYS A 247 22.93 7.31 18.78
C LYS A 247 22.11 7.15 20.06
N GLU A 248 22.73 7.43 21.19
CA GLU A 248 22.04 7.65 22.45
C GLU A 248 21.06 8.81 22.29
N THR A 249 19.86 8.68 22.89
CA THR A 249 19.00 9.84 23.10
C THR A 249 19.77 10.86 23.95
N ALA A 250 19.44 12.15 23.83
CA ALA A 250 20.14 13.22 24.57
C ALA A 250 20.17 13.00 26.09
N ASP A 251 19.27 12.13 26.61
CA ASP A 251 19.17 11.72 28.01
C ASP A 251 19.78 10.32 28.30
N GLY A 252 20.47 9.70 27.35
CA GLY A 252 21.12 8.38 27.48
C GLY A 252 20.16 7.20 27.56
N ARG A 253 18.85 7.40 27.34
CA ARG A 253 17.83 6.36 27.43
C ARG A 253 17.57 5.72 26.08
N ARG A 254 17.58 4.39 26.04
CA ARG A 254 17.23 3.60 24.85
C ARG A 254 15.78 3.07 24.94
N GLN A 255 14.86 3.91 25.41
CA GLN A 255 13.45 3.57 25.52
C GLN A 255 12.56 4.78 25.28
N THR A 256 11.33 4.55 24.80
CA THR A 256 10.31 5.57 24.60
C THR A 256 9.01 5.09 25.25
N ALA A 257 8.41 5.94 26.11
CA ALA A 257 7.11 5.64 26.71
C ALA A 257 6.00 5.68 25.66
N ALA A 258 5.02 4.80 25.80
CA ALA A 258 3.89 4.68 24.89
C ALA A 258 2.59 4.39 25.65
N ASP A 259 1.47 4.93 25.17
CA ASP A 259 0.13 4.48 25.55
C ASP A 259 -0.34 3.35 24.62
N LYS A 260 0.09 3.39 23.36
CA LYS A 260 -0.09 2.35 22.35
C LYS A 260 1.15 2.24 21.47
N VAL A 261 1.37 1.03 20.95
CA VAL A 261 2.43 0.72 20.00
C VAL A 261 1.82 0.18 18.72
N LEU A 262 2.11 0.80 17.57
CA LEU A 262 1.77 0.23 16.25
C LEU A 262 2.93 -0.59 15.73
N LEU A 263 2.70 -1.87 15.45
CA LEU A 263 3.66 -2.74 14.78
C LEU A 263 3.41 -2.72 13.26
N SER A 264 4.36 -2.16 12.49
CA SER A 264 4.26 -1.98 11.03
C SER A 264 5.56 -2.33 10.30
N ILE A 265 6.18 -3.45 10.70
CA ILE A 265 7.48 -3.92 10.21
C ILE A 265 7.42 -4.77 8.93
N GLY A 266 6.26 -4.82 8.29
CA GLY A 266 6.04 -5.57 7.05
C GLY A 266 4.93 -6.60 7.16
N ARG A 267 4.75 -7.35 6.08
CA ARG A 267 3.72 -8.36 5.91
C ARG A 267 4.33 -9.65 5.39
N LYS A 268 3.70 -10.79 5.64
CA LYS A 268 4.08 -12.09 5.08
C LYS A 268 2.90 -12.71 4.33
N ALA A 269 3.20 -13.44 3.27
CA ALA A 269 2.21 -14.17 2.48
C ALA A 269 1.51 -15.25 3.33
N VAL A 270 0.22 -15.46 3.10
CA VAL A 270 -0.57 -16.51 3.76
C VAL A 270 -0.56 -17.74 2.86
N THR A 271 0.36 -18.67 3.13
CA THR A 271 0.60 -19.89 2.36
C THR A 271 0.37 -21.18 3.15
N ALA A 272 -0.04 -21.08 4.42
CA ALA A 272 -0.25 -22.21 5.29
C ALA A 272 -1.66 -22.24 5.90
N GLY A 273 -2.09 -23.40 6.37
CA GLY A 273 -3.35 -23.59 7.10
C GLY A 273 -4.60 -23.76 6.24
N PHE A 274 -4.43 -23.98 4.90
CA PHE A 274 -5.54 -24.23 3.99
C PHE A 274 -5.28 -25.36 2.99
N GLY A 275 -4.32 -26.25 3.27
CA GLY A 275 -4.04 -27.45 2.48
C GLY A 275 -3.26 -27.21 1.20
N LEU A 276 -2.49 -26.11 1.09
CA LEU A 276 -1.65 -25.81 -0.08
C LEU A 276 -0.63 -26.91 -0.34
N GLU A 277 -0.11 -27.53 0.72
CA GLU A 277 0.83 -28.65 0.69
C GLU A 277 0.33 -29.86 -0.08
N ASN A 278 -0.99 -30.04 -0.22
CA ASN A 278 -1.61 -31.15 -0.98
C ASN A 278 -1.49 -30.98 -2.51
N THR A 279 -0.98 -29.84 -2.99
CA THR A 279 -0.96 -29.50 -4.41
C THR A 279 0.38 -29.67 -5.08
N GLY A 280 1.47 -29.67 -4.31
CA GLY A 280 2.84 -29.61 -4.85
C GLY A 280 3.24 -28.24 -5.41
N VAL A 281 2.50 -27.17 -5.09
CA VAL A 281 2.86 -25.79 -5.44
C VAL A 281 4.15 -25.38 -4.76
N LEU A 282 5.08 -24.80 -5.52
CA LEU A 282 6.39 -24.39 -5.02
C LEU A 282 6.31 -23.04 -4.26
N LEU A 283 7.02 -22.97 -3.16
CA LEU A 283 7.20 -21.77 -2.36
C LEU A 283 8.66 -21.29 -2.43
N GLU A 284 8.83 -19.98 -2.52
CA GLU A 284 10.12 -19.32 -2.32
C GLU A 284 9.95 -18.22 -1.28
N ARG A 285 10.79 -18.22 -0.23
CA ARG A 285 10.74 -17.26 0.90
C ARG A 285 9.33 -17.15 1.52
N GLY A 286 8.58 -18.24 1.55
CA GLY A 286 7.23 -18.30 2.10
C GLY A 286 6.12 -17.78 1.18
N ALA A 287 6.41 -17.41 -0.06
CA ALA A 287 5.44 -16.95 -1.06
C ALA A 287 5.31 -17.97 -2.21
N ILE A 288 4.16 -17.98 -2.88
CA ILE A 288 3.89 -18.88 -4.03
C ILE A 288 4.66 -18.39 -5.26
N VAL A 289 5.47 -19.28 -5.86
CA VAL A 289 6.18 -19.00 -7.11
C VAL A 289 5.21 -18.99 -8.27
N THR A 290 5.23 -17.93 -9.08
CA THR A 290 4.40 -17.80 -10.29
C THR A 290 5.18 -17.28 -11.47
N ASP A 291 4.78 -17.68 -12.66
CA ASP A 291 5.26 -17.14 -13.93
C ASP A 291 4.63 -15.76 -14.27
N ARG A 292 4.77 -15.32 -15.51
CA ARG A 292 4.20 -14.06 -16.00
C ARG A 292 2.68 -14.10 -16.24
N HIS A 293 2.07 -15.28 -16.22
CA HIS A 293 0.63 -15.48 -16.31
C HIS A 293 -0.02 -15.66 -14.94
N CYS A 294 0.75 -15.46 -13.85
CA CYS A 294 0.36 -15.79 -12.48
C CYS A 294 0.07 -17.30 -12.29
N LEU A 295 0.53 -18.16 -13.20
CA LEU A 295 0.43 -19.60 -13.13
C LEU A 295 1.56 -20.14 -12.25
N THR A 296 1.25 -21.11 -11.39
CA THR A 296 2.24 -21.81 -10.57
C THR A 296 2.93 -22.93 -11.39
N ASN A 297 3.81 -23.70 -10.75
CA ASN A 297 4.35 -24.92 -11.35
C ASN A 297 3.29 -26.03 -11.59
N VAL A 298 2.09 -25.89 -11.03
CA VAL A 298 0.96 -26.79 -11.21
C VAL A 298 0.00 -26.22 -12.26
N PRO A 299 -0.23 -26.89 -13.41
CA PRO A 299 -0.82 -26.29 -14.63
C PRO A 299 -2.24 -25.72 -14.50
N ASN A 300 -2.97 -26.02 -13.45
CA ASN A 300 -4.34 -25.54 -13.21
C ASN A 300 -4.46 -24.65 -11.99
N ILE A 301 -3.34 -24.30 -11.34
CA ILE A 301 -3.31 -23.47 -10.12
C ILE A 301 -2.60 -22.15 -10.38
N TYR A 302 -3.31 -21.05 -10.13
CA TYR A 302 -2.83 -19.67 -10.21
C TYR A 302 -2.70 -19.08 -8.83
N ALA A 303 -1.83 -18.07 -8.67
CA ALA A 303 -1.73 -17.29 -7.43
C ALA A 303 -1.61 -15.80 -7.75
N VAL A 304 -2.48 -14.98 -7.14
CA VAL A 304 -2.58 -13.54 -7.39
C VAL A 304 -2.58 -12.72 -6.11
N GLY A 305 -1.99 -11.54 -6.15
CA GLY A 305 -1.86 -10.62 -5.02
C GLY A 305 -0.76 -11.03 -4.05
N ASP A 306 -0.85 -10.55 -2.82
CA ASP A 306 0.21 -10.62 -1.81
C ASP A 306 0.77 -12.03 -1.57
N VAL A 307 -0.02 -13.07 -1.87
CA VAL A 307 0.38 -14.48 -1.67
C VAL A 307 1.57 -14.91 -2.55
N ASN A 308 1.79 -14.23 -3.70
CA ASN A 308 2.95 -14.51 -4.56
C ASN A 308 4.21 -13.73 -4.17
N GLY A 309 4.12 -12.83 -3.18
CA GLY A 309 5.26 -12.11 -2.61
C GLY A 309 5.97 -11.10 -3.51
N LYS A 310 5.50 -10.86 -4.75
CA LYS A 310 6.14 -9.95 -5.70
C LYS A 310 5.89 -8.49 -5.34
N TYR A 311 4.62 -8.10 -5.24
CA TYR A 311 4.18 -6.76 -4.84
C TYR A 311 2.93 -6.88 -3.97
N MET A 312 3.01 -6.41 -2.72
CA MET A 312 1.86 -6.42 -1.80
C MET A 312 1.03 -5.13 -1.96
N LEU A 313 0.48 -4.94 -3.17
CA LEU A 313 -0.28 -3.76 -3.57
C LEU A 313 -1.59 -4.18 -4.24
N ALA A 314 -2.70 -3.56 -3.84
CA ALA A 314 -4.04 -3.92 -4.33
C ALA A 314 -4.19 -3.76 -5.84
N HIS A 315 -3.62 -2.71 -6.43
CA HIS A 315 -3.68 -2.48 -7.88
C HIS A 315 -2.81 -3.46 -8.68
N VAL A 316 -1.75 -4.01 -8.09
CA VAL A 316 -0.99 -5.13 -8.70
C VAL A 316 -1.83 -6.39 -8.65
N ALA A 317 -2.47 -6.69 -7.51
CA ALA A 317 -3.37 -7.83 -7.40
C ALA A 317 -4.53 -7.77 -8.40
N TYR A 318 -5.05 -6.58 -8.73
CA TYR A 318 -6.04 -6.39 -9.79
C TYR A 318 -5.50 -6.81 -11.15
N ARG A 319 -4.34 -6.31 -11.53
CA ARG A 319 -3.75 -6.63 -12.82
C ARG A 319 -3.36 -8.11 -12.93
N GLU A 320 -2.83 -8.70 -11.87
CA GLU A 320 -2.54 -10.13 -11.80
C GLU A 320 -3.80 -10.99 -11.97
N ALA A 321 -4.90 -10.59 -11.34
CA ALA A 321 -6.19 -11.26 -11.49
C ALA A 321 -6.70 -11.22 -12.94
N GLU A 322 -6.58 -10.06 -13.61
CA GLU A 322 -6.93 -9.93 -15.04
C GLU A 322 -6.08 -10.83 -15.92
N VAL A 323 -4.76 -10.84 -15.70
CA VAL A 323 -3.82 -11.69 -16.46
C VAL A 323 -4.12 -13.17 -16.26
N ALA A 324 -4.35 -13.60 -15.01
CA ALA A 324 -4.69 -14.99 -14.71
C ALA A 324 -5.98 -15.41 -15.41
N VAL A 325 -7.03 -14.59 -15.33
CA VAL A 325 -8.32 -14.88 -16.00
C VAL A 325 -8.17 -14.84 -17.52
N ASN A 326 -7.43 -13.90 -18.10
CA ASN A 326 -7.17 -13.84 -19.54
C ASN A 326 -6.41 -15.08 -20.01
N HIS A 327 -5.43 -15.56 -19.24
CA HIS A 327 -4.73 -16.82 -19.55
C HIS A 327 -5.67 -18.04 -19.49
N ILE A 328 -6.54 -18.12 -18.48
CA ILE A 328 -7.60 -19.17 -18.39
C ILE A 328 -8.51 -19.16 -19.63
N LEU A 329 -8.81 -18.00 -20.17
CA LEU A 329 -9.63 -17.80 -21.37
C LEU A 329 -8.87 -18.00 -22.69
N GLY A 330 -7.57 -18.35 -22.65
CA GLY A 330 -6.72 -18.50 -23.84
C GLY A 330 -6.32 -17.20 -24.53
N LYS A 331 -6.49 -16.05 -23.86
CA LYS A 331 -6.08 -14.75 -24.38
C LYS A 331 -4.58 -14.51 -24.13
N ARG A 332 -3.94 -13.78 -25.05
CA ARG A 332 -2.55 -13.34 -24.89
C ARG A 332 -2.48 -12.16 -23.93
N ASP A 333 -1.96 -12.39 -22.74
CA ASP A 333 -1.75 -11.35 -21.73
C ASP A 333 -0.69 -11.80 -20.73
N ILE A 334 0.17 -10.88 -20.28
CA ILE A 334 1.24 -11.18 -19.32
C ILE A 334 1.41 -10.02 -18.33
N MET A 335 1.87 -10.35 -17.13
CA MET A 335 2.29 -9.36 -16.15
C MET A 335 3.60 -8.68 -16.56
N ARG A 336 3.59 -7.35 -16.48
CA ARG A 336 4.76 -6.50 -16.57
C ARG A 336 4.84 -5.70 -15.27
N TYR A 337 6.01 -5.71 -14.65
CA TYR A 337 6.22 -5.09 -13.32
C TYR A 337 7.11 -3.84 -13.38
N ASP A 338 7.43 -3.33 -14.58
CA ASP A 338 8.33 -2.18 -14.74
C ASP A 338 7.67 -0.84 -14.40
N ALA A 339 6.35 -0.75 -14.57
CA ALA A 339 5.56 0.48 -14.35
C ALA A 339 4.58 0.37 -13.18
N VAL A 340 4.96 -0.32 -12.10
CA VAL A 340 4.13 -0.44 -10.89
C VAL A 340 4.28 0.83 -10.05
N PRO A 341 3.21 1.63 -9.86
CA PRO A 341 3.26 2.81 -9.00
C PRO A 341 3.23 2.44 -7.51
N SER A 342 3.93 3.23 -6.71
CA SER A 342 3.84 3.22 -5.26
C SER A 342 3.37 4.59 -4.77
N VAL A 343 2.43 4.61 -3.83
CA VAL A 343 1.87 5.85 -3.27
C VAL A 343 1.84 5.76 -1.75
N ILE A 344 2.22 6.85 -1.08
CA ILE A 344 2.03 7.05 0.35
C ILE A 344 1.10 8.26 0.51
N TYR A 345 -0.06 8.04 1.11
CA TYR A 345 -1.13 9.05 1.23
C TYR A 345 -0.93 9.95 2.46
N THR A 346 0.29 10.35 2.65
CA THR A 346 0.70 11.30 3.68
C THR A 346 0.32 12.74 3.28
N SER A 347 0.62 13.71 4.13
CA SER A 347 0.50 15.13 3.82
C SER A 347 1.85 15.82 4.07
N PRO A 348 2.63 16.11 2.99
CA PRO A 348 2.36 15.92 1.56
C PRO A 348 2.30 14.45 1.12
N GLU A 349 1.60 14.18 -0.01
CA GLU A 349 1.56 12.86 -0.64
C GLU A 349 2.90 12.52 -1.29
N VAL A 350 3.22 11.22 -1.35
CA VAL A 350 4.38 10.70 -2.07
C VAL A 350 3.91 9.74 -3.15
N ALA A 351 4.46 9.84 -4.35
CA ALA A 351 4.24 8.86 -5.42
C ALA A 351 5.51 8.61 -6.21
N GLY A 352 5.70 7.38 -6.65
CA GLY A 352 6.83 7.01 -7.48
C GLY A 352 6.53 5.78 -8.34
N VAL A 353 7.16 5.70 -9.49
CA VAL A 353 7.08 4.59 -10.44
C VAL A 353 8.39 4.41 -11.17
N GLY A 354 8.74 3.15 -11.47
CA GLY A 354 9.95 2.82 -12.22
C GLY A 354 11.21 2.82 -11.36
N LYS A 355 12.35 3.14 -11.97
CA LYS A 355 13.67 3.09 -11.32
C LYS A 355 13.95 4.34 -10.50
N THR A 356 14.58 4.16 -9.35
CA THR A 356 15.29 5.24 -8.64
C THR A 356 16.72 5.31 -9.16
N GLU A 357 17.47 6.37 -8.82
CA GLU A 357 18.91 6.45 -9.14
C GLU A 357 19.67 5.22 -8.60
N ALA A 358 19.38 4.82 -7.37
CA ALA A 358 19.99 3.65 -6.74
C ALA A 358 19.71 2.36 -7.53
N THR A 359 18.43 2.10 -7.86
CA THR A 359 18.05 0.87 -8.59
C THR A 359 18.47 0.90 -10.07
N ALA A 360 18.65 2.07 -10.67
CA ALA A 360 19.24 2.21 -12.00
C ALA A 360 20.75 1.84 -11.94
N ALA A 361 21.47 2.39 -10.98
CA ALA A 361 22.90 2.09 -10.77
C ALA A 361 23.16 0.61 -10.47
N GLU A 362 22.36 -0.02 -9.59
CA GLU A 362 22.44 -1.46 -9.29
C GLU A 362 22.27 -2.34 -10.54
N LYS A 363 21.49 -1.87 -11.52
CA LYS A 363 21.25 -2.57 -12.79
C LYS A 363 22.21 -2.16 -13.91
N GLY A 364 23.18 -1.31 -13.63
CA GLY A 364 24.14 -0.79 -14.62
C GLY A 364 23.47 0.09 -15.70
N ILE A 365 22.34 0.72 -15.39
CA ILE A 365 21.63 1.61 -16.31
C ILE A 365 22.12 3.05 -16.09
N GLU A 366 22.81 3.60 -17.09
CA GLU A 366 23.16 5.01 -17.07
C GLU A 366 21.92 5.86 -17.35
N CYS A 367 21.63 6.82 -16.48
CA CYS A 367 20.47 7.70 -16.61
C CYS A 367 20.85 9.18 -16.49
N GLU A 368 20.07 10.04 -17.13
CA GLU A 368 19.99 11.46 -16.83
C GLU A 368 18.85 11.71 -15.85
N VAL A 369 19.03 12.67 -14.95
CA VAL A 369 18.08 12.96 -13.89
C VAL A 369 17.73 14.44 -13.91
N ALA A 370 16.45 14.75 -14.05
CA ALA A 370 15.92 16.09 -13.79
C ALA A 370 15.22 16.09 -12.42
N LYS A 371 15.55 17.09 -11.61
CA LYS A 371 14.94 17.35 -10.31
C LYS A 371 14.41 18.78 -10.30
N VAL A 372 13.10 18.93 -10.20
CA VAL A 372 12.42 20.22 -10.31
C VAL A 372 11.55 20.46 -9.08
N PRO A 373 11.66 21.63 -8.42
CA PRO A 373 10.77 22.01 -7.33
C PRO A 373 9.30 22.08 -7.80
N MET A 374 8.38 21.59 -6.98
CA MET A 374 6.93 21.65 -7.27
C MET A 374 6.42 23.08 -7.46
N MET A 375 7.11 24.06 -6.88
CA MET A 375 6.81 25.49 -7.04
C MET A 375 6.91 26.02 -8.49
N TYR A 376 7.44 25.23 -9.43
CA TYR A 376 7.41 25.56 -10.86
C TYR A 376 6.02 25.38 -11.46
N SER A 377 5.10 24.69 -10.76
CA SER A 377 3.68 24.69 -11.11
C SER A 377 2.96 25.85 -10.43
N GLY A 378 2.39 26.76 -11.20
CA GLY A 378 1.64 27.91 -10.67
C GLY A 378 0.44 27.50 -9.81
N ARG A 379 -0.27 26.43 -10.22
CA ARG A 379 -1.37 25.90 -9.42
C ARG A 379 -0.90 25.31 -8.10
N TYR A 380 0.24 24.63 -8.08
CA TYR A 380 0.79 24.13 -6.83
C TYR A 380 1.04 25.25 -5.82
N VAL A 381 1.65 26.36 -6.27
CA VAL A 381 1.89 27.54 -5.42
C VAL A 381 0.58 28.18 -4.94
N ALA A 382 -0.43 28.26 -5.84
CA ALA A 382 -1.72 28.86 -5.48
C ALA A 382 -2.48 28.08 -4.40
N GLU A 383 -2.30 26.76 -4.34
CA GLU A 383 -3.06 25.87 -3.47
C GLU A 383 -2.29 25.40 -2.21
N ASN A 384 -0.97 25.65 -2.13
CA ASN A 384 -0.15 25.17 -1.02
C ASN A 384 0.62 26.31 -0.34
N ALA A 385 0.45 26.43 0.96
CA ALA A 385 1.20 27.39 1.78
C ALA A 385 2.68 27.03 1.92
N VAL A 386 3.02 25.73 1.80
CA VAL A 386 4.39 25.20 1.83
C VAL A 386 4.69 24.56 0.48
N THR A 387 5.84 24.92 -0.12
CA THR A 387 6.17 24.58 -1.51
C THR A 387 7.47 23.77 -1.64
N ASP A 388 7.82 22.99 -0.62
CA ASP A 388 9.06 22.20 -0.56
C ASP A 388 9.01 20.84 -1.29
N GLY A 389 7.93 20.54 -2.00
CA GLY A 389 7.82 19.33 -2.85
C GLY A 389 8.72 19.37 -4.07
N ILE A 390 8.99 18.19 -4.63
CA ILE A 390 9.77 18.02 -5.87
C ILE A 390 9.15 16.99 -6.82
N CYS A 391 9.47 17.14 -8.09
CA CYS A 391 9.31 16.12 -9.13
C CYS A 391 10.69 15.72 -9.66
N LYS A 392 10.97 14.45 -9.69
CA LYS A 392 12.22 13.85 -10.17
C LYS A 392 11.91 12.90 -11.31
N VAL A 393 12.53 13.11 -12.46
CA VAL A 393 12.38 12.26 -13.67
C VAL A 393 13.72 11.69 -14.05
N LEU A 394 13.75 10.38 -14.31
CA LEU A 394 14.92 9.64 -14.77
C LEU A 394 14.71 9.17 -16.22
N VAL A 395 15.68 9.42 -17.06
CA VAL A 395 15.68 9.03 -18.47
C VAL A 395 16.94 8.19 -18.76
N ASN A 396 16.77 7.07 -19.45
CA ASN A 396 17.87 6.22 -19.88
C ASN A 396 18.72 6.97 -20.92
N LYS A 397 20.02 7.12 -20.70
CA LYS A 397 20.93 7.83 -21.62
C LYS A 397 21.01 7.21 -23.00
N LYS A 398 20.86 5.87 -23.10
CA LYS A 398 21.06 5.12 -24.33
C LYS A 398 19.94 5.39 -25.37
N ASP A 399 18.69 5.37 -24.92
CA ASP A 399 17.51 5.41 -25.82
C ASP A 399 16.53 6.54 -25.50
N ARG A 400 16.85 7.35 -24.48
CA ARG A 400 16.08 8.50 -24.04
C ARG A 400 14.71 8.16 -23.46
N THR A 401 14.43 6.88 -23.15
CA THR A 401 13.15 6.47 -22.56
C THR A 401 13.06 6.90 -21.10
N VAL A 402 11.85 7.31 -20.68
CA VAL A 402 11.52 7.58 -19.27
C VAL A 402 11.53 6.26 -18.52
N ILE A 403 12.37 6.16 -17.48
CA ILE A 403 12.56 4.92 -16.68
C ILE A 403 12.16 5.08 -15.23
N GLY A 404 11.93 6.29 -14.75
CA GLY A 404 11.51 6.54 -13.38
C GLY A 404 10.94 7.94 -13.18
N VAL A 405 9.89 8.05 -12.36
CA VAL A 405 9.32 9.34 -11.92
C VAL A 405 8.99 9.24 -10.44
N HIS A 406 9.47 10.18 -9.65
CA HIS A 406 9.27 10.23 -8.19
C HIS A 406 8.87 11.63 -7.77
N MET A 407 7.81 11.73 -6.99
CA MET A 407 7.22 13.03 -6.62
C MET A 407 6.82 13.05 -5.14
N ILE A 408 6.91 14.24 -4.54
CA ILE A 408 6.31 14.55 -3.25
C ILE A 408 5.61 15.91 -3.35
N GLY A 409 4.33 15.95 -2.98
CA GLY A 409 3.51 17.16 -3.07
C GLY A 409 2.02 16.83 -3.13
N SER A 410 1.19 17.84 -3.36
CA SER A 410 -0.25 17.65 -3.55
C SER A 410 -0.56 17.02 -4.91
N TYR A 411 -1.58 16.16 -4.97
CA TYR A 411 -2.08 15.49 -6.19
C TYR A 411 -1.13 14.46 -6.83
N VAL A 412 0.02 14.16 -6.24
CA VAL A 412 0.98 13.22 -6.86
C VAL A 412 0.41 11.80 -6.94
N SER A 413 -0.50 11.43 -6.04
CA SER A 413 -1.21 10.15 -6.06
C SER A 413 -2.09 9.97 -7.32
N GLU A 414 -2.69 11.06 -7.82
CA GLU A 414 -3.52 11.05 -9.04
C GLU A 414 -2.65 11.20 -10.30
N MET A 415 -1.60 12.03 -10.24
CA MET A 415 -0.74 12.31 -11.38
C MET A 415 0.15 11.14 -11.79
N ILE A 416 0.49 10.26 -10.87
CA ILE A 416 1.46 9.18 -11.10
C ILE A 416 1.05 8.22 -12.23
N VAL A 417 -0.24 8.09 -12.52
CA VAL A 417 -0.73 7.25 -13.63
C VAL A 417 -0.20 7.71 -15.00
N SER A 418 -0.01 9.02 -15.19
CA SER A 418 0.61 9.53 -16.41
C SER A 418 2.06 9.07 -16.56
N ALA A 419 2.82 9.06 -15.45
CA ALA A 419 4.18 8.53 -15.44
C ALA A 419 4.22 7.01 -15.67
N CYS A 420 3.24 6.25 -15.09
CA CYS A 420 3.10 4.83 -15.42
C CYS A 420 2.90 4.61 -16.91
N THR A 421 2.06 5.43 -17.56
CA THR A 421 1.83 5.36 -19.01
C THR A 421 3.12 5.65 -19.80
N MET A 422 3.90 6.67 -19.40
CA MET A 422 5.17 6.98 -20.05
C MET A 422 6.13 5.79 -20.01
N ILE A 423 6.27 5.13 -18.84
CA ILE A 423 7.17 3.99 -18.67
C ILE A 423 6.64 2.74 -19.38
N GLU A 424 5.34 2.43 -19.22
CA GLU A 424 4.72 1.23 -19.82
C GLU A 424 4.79 1.27 -21.34
N MET A 425 4.58 2.46 -21.92
CA MET A 425 4.67 2.70 -23.36
C MET A 425 6.09 2.99 -23.85
N GLN A 426 7.10 2.95 -22.96
CA GLN A 426 8.50 3.23 -23.28
C GLN A 426 8.68 4.58 -24.02
N MET A 427 7.96 5.61 -23.56
CA MET A 427 8.01 6.94 -24.17
C MET A 427 9.38 7.59 -23.99
N ARG A 428 9.88 8.21 -25.03
CA ARG A 428 11.10 9.00 -24.97
C ARG A 428 10.80 10.40 -24.42
N ALA A 429 11.80 11.02 -23.80
CA ALA A 429 11.68 12.38 -23.28
C ALA A 429 11.14 13.36 -24.35
N GLU A 430 11.66 13.25 -25.58
CA GLU A 430 11.27 14.09 -26.71
C GLU A 430 9.79 13.89 -27.12
N ASP A 431 9.22 12.71 -26.88
CA ASP A 431 7.80 12.45 -27.15
C ASP A 431 6.90 13.04 -26.06
N VAL A 432 7.34 12.97 -24.80
CA VAL A 432 6.64 13.62 -23.67
C VAL A 432 6.62 15.15 -23.85
N GLN A 433 7.71 15.76 -24.35
CA GLN A 433 7.79 17.20 -24.64
C GLN A 433 6.74 17.68 -25.66
N LYS A 434 6.24 16.82 -26.55
CA LYS A 434 5.21 17.12 -27.55
C LYS A 434 3.78 17.07 -26.99
N ILE A 435 3.59 16.50 -25.80
CA ILE A 435 2.26 16.38 -25.19
C ILE A 435 1.80 17.74 -24.68
N ILE A 436 0.53 18.08 -24.98
CA ILE A 436 -0.11 19.27 -24.44
C ILE A 436 -0.60 18.97 -23.03
N PHE A 437 -0.01 19.62 -22.03
CA PHE A 437 -0.46 19.57 -20.66
C PHE A 437 -1.50 20.68 -20.41
N PRO A 438 -2.61 20.42 -19.71
CA PRO A 438 -3.59 21.46 -19.39
C PRO A 438 -3.00 22.47 -18.39
N HIS A 439 -3.27 23.77 -18.64
CA HIS A 439 -2.83 24.86 -17.79
C HIS A 439 -4.03 25.62 -17.16
N PRO A 440 -4.00 25.95 -15.83
CA PRO A 440 -2.96 25.59 -14.87
C PRO A 440 -3.26 24.25 -14.18
N THR A 441 -2.28 23.36 -14.10
CA THR A 441 -2.36 22.10 -13.36
C THR A 441 -1.06 21.79 -12.62
N VAL A 442 -1.16 20.97 -11.57
CA VAL A 442 0.05 20.48 -10.86
C VAL A 442 0.82 19.48 -11.75
N SER A 443 0.14 18.77 -12.65
CA SER A 443 0.77 17.79 -13.55
C SER A 443 1.78 18.40 -14.54
N GLU A 444 1.73 19.73 -14.80
CA GLU A 444 2.73 20.43 -15.60
C GLU A 444 4.15 20.28 -15.08
N ILE A 445 4.30 19.96 -13.79
CA ILE A 445 5.63 19.74 -13.18
C ILE A 445 6.41 18.63 -13.87
N MET A 446 5.74 17.58 -14.38
CA MET A 446 6.39 16.50 -15.13
C MET A 446 6.92 17.01 -16.46
N ARG A 447 6.17 17.88 -17.15
CA ARG A 447 6.60 18.56 -18.36
C ARG A 447 7.85 19.39 -18.09
N GLU A 448 7.81 20.24 -17.06
CA GLU A 448 8.95 21.08 -16.67
C GLU A 448 10.19 20.24 -16.33
N ALA A 449 10.02 19.09 -15.70
CA ALA A 449 11.12 18.18 -15.42
C ALA A 449 11.71 17.57 -16.71
N VAL A 450 10.86 17.13 -17.64
CA VAL A 450 11.31 16.53 -18.91
C VAL A 450 12.01 17.57 -19.82
N PHE A 451 11.65 18.84 -19.75
CA PHE A 451 12.35 19.91 -20.49
C PHE A 451 13.74 20.28 -19.91
N LYS A 452 14.11 19.72 -18.74
CA LYS A 452 15.45 19.88 -18.15
C LYS A 452 16.44 18.77 -18.52
N LEU A 453 15.98 17.75 -19.27
CA LEU A 453 16.76 16.58 -19.72
C LEU A 453 17.35 16.77 -21.11
#